data_d6f191a1f3b9602137c01324b39c0920
#
_entry.id   d6f191a1f3b9602137c01324b39c0920
#
_cell.length_a   1.000
_cell.length_b   1.000
_cell.length_c   1.000
_cell.angle_alpha   90.00
_cell.angle_beta   90.00
_cell.angle_gamma   90.00
#
_symmetry.space_group_name_H-M   'P 1'
#
loop_
_entity.id
_entity.type
_entity.pdbx_description
1 polymer ?
#
loop_
_entity_poly.entity_id
_entity_poly.type
_entity_poly.pdbx_seq_one_letter_code
_entity_poly.pdbx_strand_id
1 'polypeptide(L)'
;KPNLYPIEEWTPDGEKVPKITFMLFQKEQVEKVKEIMSEHFHVVFFPAAYDDFWNGELISRTADKGTAIQKAAELLHIGIEDTIAFGDSMNDYEMIEKAGCGVVMANGDEYLKTIADRICESVQEDGVVRELERMHLI
;
A
#
# COMPACT_ATOMS: atom_id res chain seq x y z
N LYS A 1 2.15 -17.07 -13.62
CA LYS A 1 2.57 -16.09 -14.66
C LYS A 1 1.61 -14.92 -14.54
N PRO A 2 2.07 -13.66 -14.51
CA PRO A 2 1.16 -12.54 -14.62
C PRO A 2 0.45 -12.64 -15.97
N ASN A 3 -0.86 -12.53 -15.97
CA ASN A 3 -1.65 -12.45 -17.19
C ASN A 3 -1.43 -11.04 -17.76
N LEU A 4 -0.47 -10.89 -18.68
CA LEU A 4 -0.26 -9.67 -19.45
C LEU A 4 -1.16 -9.75 -20.67
N TYR A 5 -2.21 -8.95 -20.69
CA TYR A 5 -3.08 -8.78 -21.86
C TYR A 5 -2.78 -7.43 -22.49
N PRO A 6 -2.72 -7.31 -23.83
CA PRO A 6 -2.81 -6.01 -24.48
C PRO A 6 -4.09 -5.30 -24.01
N ILE A 7 -4.02 -4.01 -23.73
CA ILE A 7 -5.17 -3.27 -23.17
C ILE A 7 -6.39 -3.29 -24.10
N GLU A 8 -6.15 -3.43 -25.39
CA GLU A 8 -7.18 -3.56 -26.43
C GLU A 8 -7.95 -4.87 -26.34
N GLU A 9 -7.35 -5.90 -25.74
CA GLU A 9 -7.96 -7.23 -25.57
C GLU A 9 -8.59 -7.39 -24.17
N TRP A 10 -8.37 -6.42 -23.27
CA TRP A 10 -8.88 -6.49 -21.92
C TRP A 10 -10.30 -5.92 -21.85
N THR A 11 -11.25 -6.78 -21.57
CA THR A 11 -12.62 -6.37 -21.25
C THR A 11 -12.87 -6.62 -19.76
N PRO A 12 -13.30 -5.62 -18.98
CA PRO A 12 -13.61 -5.78 -17.56
C PRO A 12 -14.97 -6.45 -17.36
N ASP A 13 -15.17 -7.65 -17.91
CA ASP A 13 -16.44 -8.39 -17.86
C ASP A 13 -16.78 -8.80 -16.42
N GLY A 14 -17.21 -7.82 -15.62
CA GLY A 14 -17.75 -8.05 -14.28
C GLY A 14 -16.70 -8.47 -13.23
N GLU A 15 -15.43 -8.59 -13.58
CA GLU A 15 -14.37 -8.87 -12.61
C GLU A 15 -14.07 -7.63 -11.77
N LYS A 16 -14.08 -7.80 -10.46
CA LYS A 16 -13.63 -6.75 -9.56
C LYS A 16 -12.10 -6.67 -9.64
N VAL A 17 -11.59 -5.55 -10.11
CA VAL A 17 -10.15 -5.27 -10.14
C VAL A 17 -9.76 -4.52 -8.86
N PRO A 18 -9.11 -5.16 -7.90
CA PRO A 18 -8.75 -4.51 -6.63
C PRO A 18 -7.61 -3.50 -6.80
N LYS A 19 -6.72 -3.73 -7.77
CA LYS A 19 -5.55 -2.89 -8.00
C LYS A 19 -5.12 -2.92 -9.47
N ILE A 20 -4.69 -1.76 -10.00
CA ILE A 20 -4.09 -1.60 -11.33
C ILE A 20 -2.74 -0.93 -11.14
N THR A 21 -1.67 -1.53 -11.65
CA THR A 21 -0.36 -0.87 -11.77
C THR A 21 -0.26 -0.25 -13.15
N PHE A 22 0.20 0.99 -13.24
CA PHE A 22 0.33 1.72 -14.49
C PHE A 22 1.70 2.38 -14.63
N MET A 23 2.05 2.71 -15.87
CA MET A 23 3.28 3.41 -16.22
C MET A 23 2.94 4.55 -17.18
N LEU A 24 3.45 5.75 -16.92
CA LEU A 24 3.26 6.95 -17.74
C LEU A 24 4.60 7.45 -18.24
N PHE A 25 4.63 7.92 -19.48
CA PHE A 25 5.84 8.40 -20.15
C PHE A 25 5.83 9.92 -20.40
N GLN A 26 4.78 10.61 -19.96
CA GLN A 26 4.62 12.05 -20.12
C GLN A 26 4.12 12.65 -18.78
N LYS A 27 4.78 13.70 -18.34
CA LYS A 27 4.47 14.35 -17.04
C LYS A 27 3.02 14.87 -16.98
N GLU A 28 2.52 15.35 -18.09
CA GLU A 28 1.14 15.88 -18.20
C GLU A 28 0.08 14.82 -17.91
N GLN A 29 0.40 13.55 -18.14
CA GLN A 29 -0.50 12.43 -17.85
C GLN A 29 -0.68 12.21 -16.34
N VAL A 30 0.29 12.60 -15.50
CA VAL A 30 0.25 12.42 -14.04
C VAL A 30 -0.95 13.17 -13.44
N GLU A 31 -1.06 14.46 -13.75
CA GLU A 31 -2.16 15.28 -13.23
C GLU A 31 -3.51 14.83 -13.78
N LYS A 32 -3.56 14.41 -15.04
CA LYS A 32 -4.77 13.88 -15.65
C LYS A 32 -5.23 12.57 -14.99
N VAL A 33 -4.29 11.67 -14.66
CA VAL A 33 -4.63 10.43 -13.94
C VAL A 33 -5.15 10.74 -12.54
N LYS A 34 -4.52 11.67 -11.82
CA LYS A 34 -5.00 12.11 -10.51
C LYS A 34 -6.42 12.68 -10.61
N GLU A 35 -6.65 13.62 -11.52
CA GLU A 35 -7.95 14.27 -11.70
C GLU A 35 -9.06 13.26 -11.99
N ILE A 36 -8.85 12.35 -12.94
CA ILE A 36 -9.89 11.42 -13.39
C ILE A 36 -10.08 10.25 -12.42
N MET A 37 -8.99 9.72 -11.85
CA MET A 37 -9.05 8.46 -11.10
C MET A 37 -9.26 8.62 -9.61
N SER A 38 -8.95 9.79 -9.02
CA SER A 38 -9.04 9.99 -7.57
C SER A 38 -10.47 9.93 -7.02
N GLU A 39 -11.49 10.08 -7.85
CA GLU A 39 -12.88 9.90 -7.42
C GLU A 39 -13.18 8.43 -7.05
N HIS A 40 -12.57 7.47 -7.76
CA HIS A 40 -12.89 6.04 -7.67
C HIS A 40 -11.80 5.20 -7.01
N PHE A 41 -10.55 5.69 -7.02
CA PHE A 41 -9.38 4.96 -6.55
C PHE A 41 -8.51 5.82 -5.63
N HIS A 42 -7.76 5.18 -4.75
CA HIS A 42 -6.55 5.77 -4.19
C HIS A 42 -5.47 5.73 -5.27
N VAL A 43 -4.96 6.89 -5.65
CA VAL A 43 -3.92 7.01 -6.69
C VAL A 43 -2.58 7.21 -6.01
N VAL A 44 -1.71 6.22 -6.09
CA VAL A 44 -0.37 6.24 -5.52
C VAL A 44 0.64 6.33 -6.64
N PHE A 45 1.56 7.30 -6.57
CA PHE A 45 2.72 7.39 -7.46
C PHE A 45 3.97 6.99 -6.68
N PHE A 46 4.82 6.20 -7.32
CA PHE A 46 6.12 5.85 -6.76
C PHE A 46 7.20 6.78 -7.32
N PRO A 47 8.23 7.12 -6.51
CA PRO A 47 9.40 7.81 -7.03
C PRO A 47 9.99 7.03 -8.21
N ALA A 48 10.14 7.68 -9.35
CA ALA A 48 10.77 7.06 -10.50
C ALA A 48 12.25 6.80 -10.19
N ALA A 49 12.70 5.59 -10.47
CA ALA A 49 14.13 5.27 -10.41
C ALA A 49 14.92 5.98 -11.55
N TYR A 50 14.20 6.49 -12.56
CA TYR A 50 14.73 7.19 -13.72
C TYR A 50 13.78 8.33 -14.11
N ASP A 51 14.29 9.43 -14.61
CA ASP A 51 13.53 10.66 -14.93
C ASP A 51 12.54 10.55 -16.10
N ASP A 52 12.52 9.42 -16.79
CA ASP A 52 11.81 9.27 -18.07
C ASP A 52 10.41 8.64 -17.95
N PHE A 53 9.98 8.22 -16.75
CA PHE A 53 8.65 7.66 -16.58
C PHE A 53 8.13 7.80 -15.13
N TRP A 54 6.82 7.79 -15.02
CA TRP A 54 6.10 7.76 -13.74
C TRP A 54 5.33 6.45 -13.63
N ASN A 55 5.51 5.75 -12.55
CA ASN A 55 4.72 4.56 -12.25
C ASN A 55 3.88 4.78 -11.00
N GLY A 56 2.81 4.03 -10.92
CA GLY A 56 1.90 4.13 -9.79
C GLY A 56 0.89 3.01 -9.75
N GLU A 57 0.03 3.12 -8.76
CA GLU A 57 -1.06 2.18 -8.52
C GLU A 57 -2.38 2.92 -8.37
N LEU A 58 -3.43 2.35 -8.97
CA LEU A 58 -4.82 2.64 -8.65
C LEU A 58 -5.31 1.54 -7.73
N ILE A 59 -5.65 1.88 -6.51
CA ILE A 59 -6.11 0.93 -5.49
C ILE A 59 -7.59 1.21 -5.25
N SER A 60 -8.42 0.18 -5.35
CA SER A 60 -9.85 0.31 -5.08
C SER A 60 -10.08 0.85 -3.67
N ARG A 61 -10.93 1.85 -3.52
CA ARG A 61 -11.29 2.40 -2.20
C ARG A 61 -11.99 1.41 -1.27
N THR A 62 -12.50 0.32 -1.83
CA THR A 62 -13.17 -0.76 -1.08
C THR A 62 -12.28 -1.99 -0.86
N ALA A 63 -11.03 -1.95 -1.31
CA ALA A 63 -10.08 -3.05 -1.23
C ALA A 63 -8.66 -2.56 -0.90
N ASP A 64 -8.54 -1.49 -0.10
CA ASP A 64 -7.27 -1.02 0.43
C ASP A 64 -6.75 -1.96 1.53
N LYS A 65 -5.47 -1.79 1.91
CA LYS A 65 -4.84 -2.63 2.95
C LYS A 65 -5.46 -2.43 4.33
N GLY A 66 -6.03 -1.25 4.61
CA GLY A 66 -6.70 -0.97 5.87
C GLY A 66 -8.05 -1.69 6.00
N THR A 67 -8.83 -1.77 4.92
CA THR A 67 -10.04 -2.60 4.90
C THR A 67 -9.70 -4.09 4.94
N ALA A 68 -8.57 -4.48 4.37
CA ALA A 68 -8.12 -5.87 4.38
C ALA A 68 -7.73 -6.34 5.79
N ILE A 69 -6.98 -5.53 6.58
CA ILE A 69 -6.62 -5.90 7.96
C ILE A 69 -7.85 -5.98 8.86
N GLN A 70 -8.81 -5.05 8.73
CA GLN A 70 -10.06 -5.11 9.47
C GLN A 70 -10.83 -6.39 9.16
N LYS A 71 -10.94 -6.74 7.88
CA LYS A 71 -11.62 -7.96 7.46
C LYS A 71 -10.91 -9.23 7.95
N ALA A 72 -9.59 -9.25 7.95
CA ALA A 72 -8.80 -10.35 8.49
C ALA A 72 -9.04 -10.51 10.01
N ALA A 73 -9.03 -9.42 10.77
CA ALA A 73 -9.32 -9.45 12.20
C ALA A 73 -10.72 -10.00 12.48
N GLU A 74 -11.75 -9.52 11.76
CA GLU A 74 -13.12 -10.06 11.85
C GLU A 74 -13.18 -11.57 11.59
N LEU A 75 -12.54 -12.05 10.53
CA LEU A 75 -12.53 -13.47 10.15
C LEU A 75 -11.80 -14.35 11.17
N LEU A 76 -10.78 -13.81 11.81
CA LEU A 76 -10.01 -14.49 12.86
C LEU A 76 -10.63 -14.34 14.25
N HIS A 77 -11.70 -13.56 14.38
CA HIS A 77 -12.36 -13.25 15.65
C HIS A 77 -11.43 -12.62 16.70
N ILE A 78 -10.53 -11.73 16.24
CA ILE A 78 -9.67 -10.92 17.10
C ILE A 78 -10.05 -9.45 16.98
N GLY A 79 -9.76 -8.66 18.01
CA GLY A 79 -9.92 -7.21 17.97
C GLY A 79 -8.93 -6.57 17.00
N ILE A 80 -9.31 -5.48 16.35
CA ILE A 80 -8.36 -4.72 15.50
C ILE A 80 -7.21 -4.17 16.36
N GLU A 81 -7.47 -3.86 17.62
CA GLU A 81 -6.50 -3.44 18.64
C GLU A 81 -5.42 -4.48 18.93
N ASP A 82 -5.68 -5.76 18.62
CA ASP A 82 -4.72 -6.87 18.80
C ASP A 82 -3.90 -7.15 17.53
N THR A 83 -4.00 -6.27 16.54
CA THR A 83 -3.25 -6.43 15.27
C THR A 83 -2.01 -5.57 15.23
N ILE A 84 -0.98 -6.05 14.55
CA ILE A 84 0.24 -5.30 14.23
C ILE A 84 0.40 -5.24 12.72
N ALA A 85 0.65 -4.04 12.20
CA ALA A 85 0.92 -3.84 10.79
C ALA A 85 2.33 -3.29 10.57
N PHE A 86 3.04 -3.82 9.59
CA PHE A 86 4.33 -3.30 9.14
C PHE A 86 4.21 -2.73 7.74
N GLY A 87 4.76 -1.55 7.52
CA GLY A 87 4.72 -0.87 6.22
C GLY A 87 5.95 -0.03 5.94
N ASP A 88 6.16 0.32 4.66
CA ASP A 88 7.28 1.15 4.23
C ASP A 88 6.89 2.21 3.18
N SER A 89 5.70 2.14 2.61
CA SER A 89 5.27 3.03 1.53
C SER A 89 3.84 3.51 1.69
N MET A 90 3.47 4.57 0.98
CA MET A 90 2.16 5.23 1.10
C MET A 90 0.96 4.34 0.79
N ASN A 91 1.14 3.22 0.11
CA ASN A 91 0.07 2.23 -0.07
C ASN A 91 -0.24 1.42 1.20
N ASP A 92 0.55 1.59 2.27
CA ASP A 92 0.35 0.98 3.59
C ASP A 92 -0.39 1.93 4.56
N TYR A 93 -0.65 3.19 4.15
CA TYR A 93 -1.17 4.25 5.01
C TYR A 93 -2.39 3.78 5.82
N GLU A 94 -3.44 3.33 5.14
CA GLU A 94 -4.69 2.92 5.78
C GLU A 94 -4.51 1.68 6.69
N MET A 95 -3.56 0.82 6.37
CA MET A 95 -3.25 -0.34 7.21
C MET A 95 -2.52 0.08 8.49
N ILE A 96 -1.53 0.96 8.38
CA ILE A 96 -0.80 1.52 9.53
C ILE A 96 -1.73 2.30 10.44
N GLU A 97 -2.62 3.13 9.87
CA GLU A 97 -3.56 3.95 10.62
C GLU A 97 -4.61 3.11 11.40
N LYS A 98 -5.05 1.98 10.83
CA LYS A 98 -6.16 1.18 11.37
C LYS A 98 -5.73 0.03 12.27
N ALA A 99 -4.50 -0.43 12.17
CA ALA A 99 -3.99 -1.49 13.03
C ALA A 99 -3.95 -1.05 14.50
N GLY A 100 -4.02 -2.01 15.40
CA GLY A 100 -3.81 -1.77 16.84
C GLY A 100 -2.41 -1.26 17.16
N CYS A 101 -1.42 -1.63 16.33
CA CYS A 101 -0.07 -1.08 16.35
C CYS A 101 0.47 -0.97 14.93
N GLY A 102 0.64 0.25 14.44
CA GLY A 102 1.25 0.55 13.14
C GLY A 102 2.74 0.75 13.28
N VAL A 103 3.54 -0.06 12.60
CA VAL A 103 5.01 -0.02 12.61
C VAL A 103 5.53 0.34 11.22
N VAL A 104 6.35 1.38 11.13
CA VAL A 104 6.94 1.80 9.84
C VAL A 104 8.43 1.52 9.84
N MET A 105 8.93 1.01 8.71
CA MET A 105 10.34 0.72 8.50
C MET A 105 11.18 2.01 8.47
N ALA A 106 12.41 1.99 8.99
CA ALA A 106 13.31 3.16 8.98
C ALA A 106 13.62 3.68 7.57
N ASN A 107 13.65 2.78 6.57
CA ASN A 107 13.80 3.14 5.16
C ASN A 107 12.48 3.51 4.47
N GLY A 108 11.36 3.55 5.20
CA GLY A 108 10.03 3.86 4.67
C GLY A 108 9.80 5.36 4.44
N ASP A 109 8.61 5.65 3.91
CA ASP A 109 8.16 7.00 3.58
C ASP A 109 8.09 7.90 4.82
N GLU A 110 8.60 9.14 4.72
CA GLU A 110 8.68 10.07 5.84
C GLU A 110 7.30 10.52 6.34
N TYR A 111 6.31 10.66 5.46
CA TYR A 111 4.97 11.00 5.88
C TYR A 111 4.30 9.82 6.61
N LEU A 112 4.51 8.59 6.11
CA LEU A 112 4.00 7.40 6.77
C LEU A 112 4.56 7.24 8.19
N LYS A 113 5.81 7.60 8.42
CA LYS A 113 6.43 7.61 9.76
C LYS A 113 5.73 8.55 10.74
N THR A 114 5.08 9.62 10.25
CA THR A 114 4.39 10.59 11.12
C THR A 114 3.14 10.06 11.77
N ILE A 115 2.53 9.02 11.20
CA ILE A 115 1.31 8.38 11.71
C ILE A 115 1.57 7.04 12.40
N ALA A 116 2.83 6.56 12.36
CA ALA A 116 3.20 5.30 12.96
C ALA A 116 3.23 5.36 14.49
N ASP A 117 2.79 4.30 15.15
CA ASP A 117 2.98 4.14 16.59
C ASP A 117 4.44 3.84 16.92
N ARG A 118 5.16 3.17 16.01
CA ARG A 118 6.54 2.75 16.18
C ARG A 118 7.31 2.82 14.86
N ILE A 119 8.62 3.02 14.96
CA ILE A 119 9.54 2.92 13.83
C ILE A 119 10.55 1.83 14.14
N CYS A 120 10.65 0.82 13.27
CA CYS A 120 11.63 -0.24 13.38
C CYS A 120 12.82 0.01 12.45
N GLU A 121 13.87 -0.81 12.56
CA GLU A 121 15.01 -0.77 11.65
C GLU A 121 14.59 -1.03 10.21
N SER A 122 15.51 -0.77 9.29
CA SER A 122 15.30 -1.02 7.85
C SER A 122 15.16 -2.52 7.54
N VAL A 123 14.67 -2.82 6.35
CA VAL A 123 14.57 -4.20 5.86
C VAL A 123 15.95 -4.89 5.77
N GLN A 124 17.02 -4.13 5.49
CA GLN A 124 18.40 -4.62 5.43
C GLN A 124 18.96 -5.01 6.82
N GLU A 125 18.31 -4.55 7.88
CA GLU A 125 18.72 -4.77 9.27
C GLU A 125 17.76 -5.72 10.01
N ASP A 126 16.95 -6.48 9.26
CA ASP A 126 15.93 -7.39 9.80
C ASP A 126 14.91 -6.69 10.72
N GLY A 127 14.52 -5.46 10.36
CA GLY A 127 13.71 -4.57 11.20
C GLY A 127 12.43 -5.19 11.74
N VAL A 128 11.70 -5.95 10.93
CA VAL A 128 10.46 -6.64 11.37
C VAL A 128 10.76 -7.66 12.48
N VAL A 129 11.78 -8.49 12.29
CA VAL A 129 12.15 -9.53 13.26
C VAL A 129 12.57 -8.91 14.58
N ARG A 130 13.47 -7.91 14.53
CA ARG A 130 13.94 -7.21 15.73
C ARG A 130 12.82 -6.50 16.49
N GLU A 131 11.86 -5.96 15.76
CA GLU A 131 10.71 -5.30 16.40
C GLU A 131 9.79 -6.31 17.08
N LEU A 132 9.53 -7.46 16.45
CA LEU A 132 8.77 -8.54 17.08
C LEU A 132 9.48 -9.11 18.33
N GLU A 133 10.81 -9.21 18.33
CA GLU A 133 11.60 -9.55 19.51
C GLU A 133 11.46 -8.51 20.63
N ARG A 134 11.53 -7.20 20.31
CA ARG A 134 11.32 -6.11 21.29
C ARG A 134 9.93 -6.12 21.89
N MET A 135 8.94 -6.54 21.10
CA MET A 135 7.56 -6.68 21.55
C MET A 135 7.31 -8.00 22.31
N HIS A 136 8.32 -8.86 22.43
CA HIS A 136 8.26 -10.19 23.06
C HIS A 136 7.25 -11.13 22.41
N LEU A 137 7.10 -11.04 21.10
CA LEU A 137 6.18 -11.86 20.31
C LEU A 137 6.87 -13.07 19.69
N ILE A 138 8.18 -13.03 19.60
CA ILE A 138 9.06 -14.14 19.19
C ILE A 138 10.31 -14.15 20.04
#